data_838ef67b39c6b9e552ac66f9533d6316
#
_entry.id   838ef67b39c6b9e552ac66f9533d6316
#
_cell.length_a   1.000
_cell.length_b   1.000
_cell.length_c   1.000
_cell.angle_alpha   90.00
_cell.angle_beta   90.00
_cell.angle_gamma   90.00
#
_symmetry.space_group_name_H-M   'P 1'
#
loop_
_entity.id
_entity.type
_entity.pdbx_description
1 polymer ?
#
loop_
_entity_poly.entity_id
_entity_poly.type
_entity_poly.pdbx_seq_one_letter_code
_entity_poly.pdbx_strand_id
1 'polypeptide(L)'
;MNSTRSEKLEAFGRLPDILDGLRVKCPWDRKQTNESLRTNTIEETYELCEALMRDDEVNIKKELGDLLLHIVFYAKIGDEKGEFDIKDVCDSLCDKLIF
;
A
#
# COMPACT_ATOMS: atom_id res chain seq x y z
N MET A 1 -13.38 0.96 16.61
CA MET A 1 -12.52 1.80 16.13
C MET A 1 -11.78 2.74 17.06
N ASN A 2 -11.36 2.24 18.20
CA ASN A 2 -10.60 3.02 19.17
C ASN A 2 -9.16 2.52 19.31
N SER A 3 -8.56 2.18 18.16
CA SER A 3 -7.17 1.75 18.16
C SER A 3 -6.24 2.88 18.58
N THR A 4 -5.25 2.54 19.39
CA THR A 4 -4.22 3.49 19.79
C THR A 4 -3.26 3.76 18.62
N ARG A 5 -2.47 4.81 18.74
CA ARG A 5 -1.41 5.11 17.77
C ARG A 5 -0.45 3.93 17.64
N SER A 6 -0.07 3.32 18.77
CA SER A 6 0.84 2.18 18.80
C SER A 6 0.26 0.98 18.04
N GLU A 7 -1.03 0.69 18.24
CA GLU A 7 -1.72 -0.39 17.52
C GLU A 7 -1.77 -0.15 16.01
N LYS A 8 -2.01 1.09 15.62
CA LYS A 8 -2.02 1.49 14.20
C LYS A 8 -0.65 1.32 13.57
N LEU A 9 0.40 1.73 14.27
CA LEU A 9 1.78 1.60 13.79
C LEU A 9 2.16 0.13 13.63
N GLU A 10 1.79 -0.70 14.62
CA GLU A 10 2.07 -2.13 14.57
C GLU A 10 1.36 -2.79 13.39
N ALA A 11 0.09 -2.47 13.19
CA ALA A 11 -0.69 -3.00 12.08
C ALA A 11 -0.08 -2.60 10.72
N PHE A 12 0.30 -1.34 10.58
CA PHE A 12 0.92 -0.87 9.34
C PHE A 12 2.28 -1.55 9.12
N GLY A 13 3.08 -1.67 10.17
CA GLY A 13 4.43 -2.26 10.07
C GLY A 13 4.41 -3.73 9.63
N ARG A 14 3.35 -4.47 9.97
CA ARG A 14 3.20 -5.85 9.52
C ARG A 14 3.12 -5.98 8.01
N LEU A 15 2.53 -5.01 7.34
CA LEU A 15 2.31 -5.07 5.89
C LEU A 15 3.62 -5.08 5.09
N PRO A 16 4.55 -4.13 5.28
CA PRO A 16 5.85 -4.22 4.60
C PRO A 16 6.62 -5.49 4.95
N ASP A 17 6.54 -5.95 6.20
CA ASP A 17 7.22 -7.18 6.62
C ASP A 17 6.70 -8.40 5.86
N ILE A 18 5.39 -8.52 5.75
CA ILE A 18 4.75 -9.60 5.00
C ILE A 18 5.14 -9.53 3.52
N LEU A 19 5.11 -8.34 2.96
CA LEU A 19 5.46 -8.13 1.54
C LEU A 19 6.91 -8.48 1.26
N ASP A 20 7.83 -8.14 2.16
CA ASP A 20 9.24 -8.51 2.02
C ASP A 20 9.39 -10.03 1.84
N GLY A 21 8.67 -10.80 2.64
CA GLY A 21 8.67 -12.26 2.54
C GLY A 21 8.07 -12.75 1.23
N LEU A 22 6.93 -12.20 0.83
CA LEU A 22 6.26 -12.58 -0.41
C LEU A 22 7.11 -12.22 -1.64
N ARG A 23 7.80 -11.10 -1.60
CA ARG A 23 8.65 -10.65 -2.70
C ARG A 23 9.77 -11.65 -2.99
N VAL A 24 10.21 -12.38 -1.97
CA VAL A 24 11.24 -13.41 -2.11
C VAL A 24 10.63 -14.77 -2.45
N LYS A 25 9.52 -15.15 -1.80
CA LYS A 25 9.00 -16.52 -1.81
C LYS A 25 7.85 -16.77 -2.77
N CYS A 26 7.03 -15.75 -3.05
CA CYS A 26 5.86 -15.92 -3.91
C CYS A 26 6.24 -15.68 -5.38
N PRO A 27 6.10 -16.69 -6.26
CA PRO A 27 6.47 -16.52 -7.67
C PRO A 27 5.74 -15.38 -8.36
N TRP A 28 4.46 -15.14 -8.00
CA TRP A 28 3.69 -14.05 -8.59
C TRP A 28 4.25 -12.70 -8.13
N ASP A 29 4.48 -12.54 -6.83
CA ASP A 29 4.98 -11.28 -6.27
C ASP A 29 6.40 -10.97 -6.75
N ARG A 30 7.24 -12.00 -6.93
CA ARG A 30 8.61 -11.80 -7.40
C ARG A 30 8.68 -11.19 -8.80
N LYS A 31 7.69 -11.48 -9.64
CA LYS A 31 7.67 -11.06 -11.04
C LYS A 31 7.14 -9.65 -11.24
N GLN A 32 6.52 -9.07 -10.22
CA GLN A 32 5.87 -7.78 -10.39
C GLN A 32 6.86 -6.65 -10.57
N THR A 33 6.51 -5.72 -11.44
CA THR A 33 7.24 -4.49 -11.73
C THR A 33 6.26 -3.33 -11.62
N ASN A 34 6.77 -2.10 -11.65
CA ASN A 34 5.91 -0.92 -11.70
C ASN A 34 4.93 -1.01 -12.87
N GLU A 35 5.40 -1.42 -14.02
CA GLU A 35 4.56 -1.55 -15.22
C GLU A 35 3.49 -2.62 -15.07
N SER A 36 3.85 -3.77 -14.50
CA SER A 36 2.89 -4.88 -14.37
C SER A 36 1.78 -4.57 -13.38
N LEU A 37 2.07 -3.77 -12.34
CA LEU A 37 1.09 -3.42 -11.32
C LEU A 37 0.22 -2.23 -11.70
N ARG A 38 0.67 -1.39 -12.63
CA ARG A 38 0.02 -0.10 -12.92
C ARG A 38 -1.45 -0.23 -13.31
N THR A 39 -1.76 -1.17 -14.19
CA THR A 39 -3.15 -1.40 -14.64
C THR A 39 -4.02 -1.83 -13.47
N ASN A 40 -3.51 -2.74 -12.62
CA ASN A 40 -4.24 -3.21 -11.46
C ASN A 40 -4.48 -2.08 -10.45
N THR A 41 -3.52 -1.17 -10.29
CA THR A 41 -3.68 -0.02 -9.40
C THR A 41 -4.83 0.88 -9.88
N ILE A 42 -4.97 1.09 -11.18
CA ILE A 42 -6.07 1.87 -11.74
C ILE A 42 -7.40 1.18 -11.43
N GLU A 43 -7.48 -0.13 -11.64
CA GLU A 43 -8.68 -0.91 -11.35
C GLU A 43 -9.05 -0.86 -9.86
N GLU A 44 -8.07 -1.01 -8.97
CA GLU A 44 -8.30 -0.93 -7.52
C GLU A 44 -8.80 0.45 -7.11
N THR A 45 -8.31 1.49 -7.76
CA THR A 45 -8.76 2.86 -7.50
C THR A 45 -10.22 3.03 -7.89
N TYR A 46 -10.63 2.51 -9.04
CA TYR A 46 -12.03 2.55 -9.47
C TYR A 46 -12.93 1.75 -8.53
N GLU A 47 -12.48 0.57 -8.10
CA GLU A 47 -13.25 -0.25 -7.17
C GLU A 47 -13.44 0.43 -5.83
N LEU A 48 -12.39 1.12 -5.34
CA LEU A 48 -12.50 1.93 -4.12
C LEU A 48 -13.53 3.05 -4.31
N CYS A 49 -13.45 3.79 -5.41
CA CYS A 49 -14.38 4.88 -5.68
C CYS A 49 -15.82 4.38 -5.75
N GLU A 50 -16.05 3.23 -6.37
CA GLU A 50 -17.37 2.65 -6.45
C GLU A 50 -17.90 2.25 -5.07
N ALA A 51 -17.06 1.65 -4.24
CA ALA A 51 -17.44 1.30 -2.87
C ALA A 51 -17.79 2.55 -2.05
N LEU A 52 -17.03 3.63 -2.23
CA LEU A 52 -17.31 4.92 -1.58
C LEU A 52 -18.64 5.50 -2.03
N MET A 53 -18.94 5.44 -3.33
CA MET A 53 -20.21 5.93 -3.87
C MET A 53 -21.42 5.18 -3.32
N ARG A 54 -21.25 3.88 -3.03
CA ARG A 54 -22.30 3.04 -2.47
C ARG A 54 -22.37 3.09 -0.96
N ASP A 55 -21.44 3.76 -0.31
CA ASP A 55 -21.30 3.79 1.15
C ASP A 55 -21.23 2.37 1.74
N ASP A 56 -20.54 1.48 1.07
CA ASP A 56 -20.41 0.07 1.43
C ASP A 56 -19.16 -0.13 2.30
N GLU A 57 -19.35 -0.06 3.63
CA GLU A 57 -18.26 -0.08 4.59
C GLU A 57 -17.35 -1.30 4.48
N VAL A 58 -17.91 -2.47 4.23
CA VAL A 58 -17.14 -3.72 4.13
C VAL A 58 -16.20 -3.64 2.93
N ASN A 59 -16.73 -3.23 1.77
CA ASN A 59 -15.92 -3.10 0.57
C ASN A 59 -14.97 -1.90 0.62
N ILE A 60 -15.35 -0.79 1.24
CA ILE A 60 -14.45 0.35 1.44
C ILE A 60 -13.19 -0.11 2.17
N LYS A 61 -13.35 -0.81 3.28
CA LYS A 61 -12.22 -1.32 4.07
C LYS A 61 -11.33 -2.24 3.22
N LYS A 62 -11.96 -3.17 2.50
CA LYS A 62 -11.25 -4.13 1.64
C LYS A 62 -10.47 -3.41 0.54
N GLU A 63 -11.12 -2.48 -0.17
CA GLU A 63 -10.48 -1.77 -1.28
C GLU A 63 -9.38 -0.82 -0.82
N LEU A 64 -9.52 -0.22 0.38
CA LEU A 64 -8.44 0.55 0.98
C LEU A 64 -7.20 -0.33 1.21
N GLY A 65 -7.41 -1.54 1.69
CA GLY A 65 -6.32 -2.49 1.89
C GLY A 65 -5.64 -2.88 0.58
N ASP A 66 -6.44 -3.18 -0.45
CA ASP A 66 -5.92 -3.57 -1.76
C ASP A 66 -5.08 -2.44 -2.38
N LEU A 67 -5.56 -1.20 -2.28
CA LEU A 67 -4.81 -0.04 -2.78
C LEU A 67 -3.55 0.21 -1.95
N LEU A 68 -3.65 0.08 -0.63
CA LEU A 68 -2.50 0.23 0.27
C LEU A 68 -1.40 -0.80 -0.06
N LEU A 69 -1.79 -2.03 -0.39
CA LEU A 69 -0.83 -3.04 -0.81
C LEU A 69 -0.02 -2.56 -2.02
N HIS A 70 -0.69 -1.98 -3.01
CA HIS A 70 -0.01 -1.45 -4.19
C HIS A 70 0.97 -0.32 -3.83
N ILE A 71 0.58 0.58 -2.93
CA ILE A 71 1.44 1.68 -2.49
C ILE A 71 2.71 1.12 -1.83
N VAL A 72 2.55 0.18 -0.92
CA VAL A 72 3.68 -0.44 -0.22
C VAL A 72 4.53 -1.25 -1.21
N PHE A 73 3.91 -1.89 -2.19
CA PHE A 73 4.62 -2.65 -3.21
C PHE A 73 5.51 -1.75 -4.08
N TYR A 74 4.99 -0.61 -4.52
CA TYR A 74 5.79 0.36 -5.29
C TYR A 74 6.96 0.89 -4.46
N ALA A 75 6.73 1.13 -3.17
CA ALA A 75 7.80 1.55 -2.27
C ALA A 75 8.87 0.45 -2.12
N LYS A 76 8.46 -0.82 -2.07
CA LYS A 76 9.39 -1.95 -2.05
C LYS A 76 10.24 -2.01 -3.31
N ILE A 77 9.63 -1.81 -4.47
CA ILE A 77 10.34 -1.78 -5.74
C ILE A 77 11.34 -0.61 -5.76
N GLY A 78 10.93 0.56 -5.28
CA GLY A 78 11.81 1.72 -5.16
C GLY A 78 13.01 1.44 -4.26
N ASP A 79 12.78 0.74 -3.15
CA ASP A 79 13.83 0.34 -2.22
C ASP A 79 14.82 -0.63 -2.87
N GLU A 80 14.31 -1.60 -3.64
CA GLU A 80 15.15 -2.55 -4.38
C GLU A 80 16.06 -1.85 -5.39
N LYS A 81 15.59 -0.74 -5.94
CA LYS A 81 16.37 0.08 -6.89
C LYS A 81 17.31 1.07 -6.19
N GLY A 82 17.26 1.15 -4.87
CA GLY A 82 18.05 2.11 -4.11
C GLY A 82 17.61 3.55 -4.28
N GLU A 83 16.35 3.79 -4.62
CA GLU A 83 15.82 5.13 -4.90
C GLU A 83 15.10 5.76 -3.71
N PHE A 84 14.22 5.00 -3.06
CA PHE A 84 13.46 5.42 -1.88
C PHE A 84 12.78 4.20 -1.25
N ASP A 85 12.30 4.34 -0.02
CA ASP A 85 11.51 3.31 0.65
C ASP A 85 10.21 3.90 1.19
N ILE A 86 9.45 3.10 1.93
CA ILE A 86 8.14 3.53 2.47
C ILE A 86 8.28 4.67 3.49
N LYS A 87 9.41 4.72 4.21
CA LYS A 87 9.68 5.83 5.14
C LYS A 87 9.78 7.14 4.36
N ASP A 88 10.50 7.13 3.24
CA ASP A 88 10.67 8.31 2.40
C ASP A 88 9.34 8.79 1.83
N VAL A 89 8.48 7.85 1.43
CA VAL A 89 7.14 8.17 0.94
C VAL A 89 6.32 8.88 2.01
N CYS A 90 6.33 8.34 3.23
CA CYS A 90 5.61 8.94 4.35
C CYS A 90 6.17 10.30 4.73
N ASP A 91 7.49 10.41 4.87
CA ASP A 91 8.15 11.66 5.26
C ASP A 91 7.91 12.76 4.25
N SER A 92 8.03 12.45 2.96
CA SER A 92 7.79 13.41 1.88
C SER A 92 6.37 13.96 1.93
N LEU A 93 5.39 13.10 2.17
CA LEU A 93 4.01 13.54 2.30
C LEU A 93 3.80 14.39 3.56
N CYS A 94 4.35 13.95 4.68
CA CYS A 94 4.24 14.71 5.94
C CYS A 94 4.84 16.10 5.80
N ASP A 95 6.00 16.21 5.20
CA ASP A 95 6.68 17.50 4.98
C ASP A 95 5.82 18.42 4.11
N LYS A 96 5.15 17.88 3.11
CA LYS A 96 4.24 18.64 2.25
C LYS A 96 3.01 19.15 3.02
N LEU A 97 2.54 18.38 3.99
CA LEU A 97 1.35 18.72 4.77
C LEU A 97 1.63 19.71 5.90
N ILE A 98 2.88 19.84 6.30
CA ILE A 98 3.30 20.77 7.36
C ILE A 98 3.78 22.07 6.71
N PHE A 99 3.08 23.17 6.99
CA PHE A 99 3.47 24.49 6.50
C PHE A 99 3.15 25.59 7.47
#